data_2a8f72330db65068028c73ed12d5d1fd
#
_entry.id   2a8f72330db65068028c73ed12d5d1fd
#
_cell.length_a   1.000
_cell.length_b   1.000
_cell.length_c   1.000
_cell.angle_alpha   90.00
_cell.angle_beta   90.00
_cell.angle_gamma   90.00
#
_symmetry.space_group_name_H-M   'P 1'
#
loop_
_entity.id
_entity.type
_entity.pdbx_description
1 polymer ?
#
loop_
_entity_poly.entity_id
_entity_poly.type
_entity_poly.pdbx_seq_one_letter_code
_entity_poly.pdbx_strand_id
1 'polypeptide(L)'
;MAGKHGRGLGGAGSGVPDVAGDADPTTGYQIRVDGATSVIGGTSAVAPLWAGLVAVANQQLGTQVGFIQPAIYAAKAASAFNDITQGNNGAFSAGSGWDACTGLGSPIASKLIPLLAPASASAKPAAKKKAASAKKAKPAKKAAKVVRKKRK
;
A
#
# COMPACT_ATOMS: atom_id res chain seq x y z
N MET A 1 -33.40 -23.66 0.11
CA MET A 1 -32.15 -24.45 0.08
C MET A 1 -31.02 -23.58 0.54
N ALA A 2 -30.48 -23.79 1.73
CA ALA A 2 -29.43 -22.99 2.30
C ALA A 2 -28.07 -23.36 1.63
N GLY A 3 -27.53 -22.47 0.85
CA GLY A 3 -26.19 -22.61 0.27
C GLY A 3 -25.13 -22.63 1.37
N LYS A 4 -24.35 -23.70 1.44
CA LYS A 4 -23.22 -23.84 2.36
C LYS A 4 -22.14 -22.84 1.96
N HIS A 5 -22.09 -21.71 2.64
CA HIS A 5 -21.05 -20.71 2.48
C HIS A 5 -19.85 -21.05 3.36
N GLY A 6 -18.67 -20.97 2.78
CA GLY A 6 -17.44 -20.76 3.54
C GLY A 6 -16.79 -22.01 4.10
N ARG A 7 -16.20 -22.83 3.24
CA ARG A 7 -15.01 -23.55 3.70
C ARG A 7 -13.80 -22.65 3.43
N GLY A 8 -13.07 -22.38 4.50
CA GLY A 8 -11.78 -21.73 4.40
C GLY A 8 -10.92 -22.35 3.29
N LEU A 9 -10.04 -21.54 2.72
CA LEU A 9 -9.16 -21.88 1.61
C LEU A 9 -8.25 -23.08 1.96
N GLY A 10 -8.82 -24.28 1.92
CA GLY A 10 -8.11 -25.56 1.97
C GLY A 10 -7.88 -26.17 0.59
N GLY A 11 -7.95 -25.37 -0.47
CA GLY A 11 -7.72 -25.78 -1.84
C GLY A 11 -6.59 -24.97 -2.49
N ALA A 12 -5.91 -25.53 -3.45
CA ALA A 12 -4.72 -24.98 -4.13
C ALA A 12 -5.01 -23.76 -5.04
N GLY A 13 -5.71 -22.74 -4.51
CA GLY A 13 -5.98 -21.49 -5.24
C GLY A 13 -6.23 -20.33 -4.29
N SER A 14 -5.71 -19.15 -4.63
CA SER A 14 -6.07 -17.91 -3.96
C SER A 14 -7.47 -17.48 -4.37
N GLY A 15 -8.30 -17.05 -3.43
CA GLY A 15 -9.55 -16.37 -3.75
C GLY A 15 -9.27 -15.00 -4.37
N VAL A 16 -10.20 -14.50 -5.19
CA VAL A 16 -10.16 -13.14 -5.77
C VAL A 16 -11.50 -12.49 -5.45
N PRO A 17 -11.51 -11.24 -4.94
CA PRO A 17 -10.36 -10.39 -4.56
C PRO A 17 -9.75 -10.75 -3.20
N ASP A 18 -8.49 -10.36 -2.96
CA ASP A 18 -7.86 -10.49 -1.63
C ASP A 18 -8.44 -9.47 -0.64
N VAL A 19 -8.59 -8.23 -1.09
CA VAL A 19 -8.91 -7.05 -0.27
C VAL A 19 -9.77 -6.05 -1.03
N ALA A 20 -10.35 -5.09 -0.31
CA ALA A 20 -11.14 -4.02 -0.88
C ALA A 20 -10.54 -2.63 -0.63
N GLY A 21 -11.08 -1.65 -1.34
CA GLY A 21 -10.92 -0.22 -1.12
C GLY A 21 -12.06 0.51 -1.81
N ASP A 22 -12.23 1.81 -1.54
CA ASP A 22 -13.26 2.61 -2.18
C ASP A 22 -12.94 2.78 -3.68
N ALA A 23 -13.75 2.16 -4.52
CA ALA A 23 -13.63 2.21 -5.97
C ALA A 23 -14.81 2.94 -6.63
N ASP A 24 -15.78 3.42 -5.86
CA ASP A 24 -16.92 4.17 -6.37
C ASP A 24 -16.47 5.57 -6.82
N PRO A 25 -16.69 5.99 -8.08
CA PRO A 25 -16.31 7.32 -8.54
C PRO A 25 -17.16 8.44 -7.91
N THR A 26 -18.30 8.12 -7.28
CA THR A 26 -19.15 9.12 -6.61
C THR A 26 -18.68 9.44 -5.19
N THR A 27 -18.12 8.48 -4.48
CA THR A 27 -17.58 8.63 -3.12
C THR A 27 -16.05 8.60 -3.07
N GLY A 28 -15.41 8.30 -4.18
CA GLY A 28 -13.99 8.01 -4.34
C GLY A 28 -13.01 9.05 -3.81
N TYR A 29 -11.88 9.18 -4.50
CA TYR A 29 -10.75 9.99 -4.01
C TYR A 29 -10.76 11.38 -4.64
N GLN A 30 -10.70 12.42 -3.82
CA GLN A 30 -10.52 13.78 -4.29
C GLN A 30 -9.08 13.95 -4.76
N ILE A 31 -8.92 14.32 -6.02
CA ILE A 31 -7.62 14.60 -6.63
C ILE A 31 -7.56 16.04 -7.16
N ARG A 32 -6.35 16.56 -7.34
CA ARG A 32 -6.11 17.84 -7.99
C ARG A 32 -5.16 17.65 -9.15
N VAL A 33 -5.62 17.99 -10.36
CA VAL A 33 -4.86 17.90 -11.60
C VAL A 33 -4.96 19.25 -12.33
N ASP A 34 -3.85 19.83 -12.73
CA ASP A 34 -3.77 21.10 -13.46
C ASP A 34 -4.59 22.23 -12.84
N GLY A 35 -4.60 22.28 -11.50
CA GLY A 35 -5.34 23.29 -10.75
C GLY A 35 -6.84 23.01 -10.59
N ALA A 36 -7.40 22.02 -11.25
CA ALA A 36 -8.79 21.58 -11.08
C ALA A 36 -8.89 20.45 -10.05
N THR A 37 -9.95 20.48 -9.25
CA THR A 37 -10.27 19.41 -8.30
C THR A 37 -11.37 18.53 -8.88
N SER A 38 -11.17 17.21 -8.82
CA SER A 38 -12.16 16.22 -9.24
C SER A 38 -12.17 15.02 -8.29
N VAL A 39 -13.22 14.21 -8.38
CA VAL A 39 -13.30 12.93 -7.66
C VAL A 39 -13.07 11.81 -8.67
N ILE A 40 -12.24 10.86 -8.33
CA ILE A 40 -11.99 9.67 -9.13
C ILE A 40 -12.27 8.41 -8.32
N GLY A 41 -12.63 7.34 -9.01
CA GLY A 41 -12.81 6.00 -8.47
C GLY A 41 -12.19 4.94 -9.37
N GLY A 42 -12.63 3.72 -9.17
CA GLY A 42 -12.15 2.55 -9.89
C GLY A 42 -11.08 1.79 -9.11
N THR A 43 -10.95 0.50 -9.40
CA THR A 43 -9.90 -0.35 -8.83
C THR A 43 -8.49 0.14 -9.16
N SER A 44 -8.35 0.91 -10.27
CA SER A 44 -7.11 1.59 -10.65
C SER A 44 -6.69 2.69 -9.65
N ALA A 45 -7.61 3.24 -8.86
CA ALA A 45 -7.29 4.16 -7.77
C ALA A 45 -6.92 3.38 -6.49
N VAL A 46 -7.57 2.24 -6.24
CA VAL A 46 -7.32 1.40 -5.05
C VAL A 46 -5.94 0.74 -5.09
N ALA A 47 -5.52 0.22 -6.24
CA ALA A 47 -4.26 -0.49 -6.37
C ALA A 47 -3.02 0.35 -5.95
N PRO A 48 -2.83 1.60 -6.39
CA PRO A 48 -1.73 2.44 -5.93
C PRO A 48 -1.84 2.84 -4.45
N LEU A 49 -3.03 2.93 -3.86
CA LEU A 49 -3.18 3.15 -2.43
C LEU A 49 -2.64 1.95 -1.63
N TRP A 50 -2.92 0.74 -2.06
CA TRP A 50 -2.34 -0.46 -1.46
C TRP A 50 -0.82 -0.50 -1.65
N ALA A 51 -0.31 -0.14 -2.83
CA ALA A 51 1.13 -0.02 -3.05
C ALA A 51 1.78 1.02 -2.10
N GLY A 52 1.12 2.16 -1.89
CA GLY A 52 1.53 3.18 -0.93
C GLY A 52 1.52 2.66 0.51
N LEU A 53 0.49 1.92 0.91
CA LEU A 53 0.42 1.29 2.23
C LEU A 53 1.58 0.31 2.46
N VAL A 54 1.90 -0.51 1.45
CA VAL A 54 3.04 -1.44 1.52
C VAL A 54 4.37 -0.68 1.60
N ALA A 55 4.53 0.43 0.86
CA ALA A 55 5.72 1.27 0.96
C ALA A 55 5.89 1.88 2.37
N VAL A 56 4.81 2.38 2.97
CA VAL A 56 4.80 2.88 4.35
C VAL A 56 5.12 1.75 5.33
N ALA A 57 4.57 0.55 5.13
CA ALA A 57 4.90 -0.61 5.96
C ALA A 57 6.39 -0.95 5.89
N ASN A 58 6.98 -1.00 4.70
CA ASN A 58 8.41 -1.22 4.51
C ASN A 58 9.26 -0.18 5.24
N GLN A 59 8.86 1.09 5.19
CA GLN A 59 9.54 2.18 5.88
C GLN A 59 9.45 2.04 7.40
N GLN A 60 8.27 1.79 7.93
CA GLN A 60 8.04 1.68 9.38
C GLN A 60 8.72 0.45 9.99
N LEU A 61 8.70 -0.66 9.26
CA LEU A 61 9.30 -1.92 9.70
C LEU A 61 10.82 -1.98 9.45
N GLY A 62 11.36 -1.05 8.66
CA GLY A 62 12.79 -1.01 8.29
C GLY A 62 13.22 -2.19 7.41
N THR A 63 12.28 -2.87 6.78
CA THR A 63 12.52 -4.03 5.92
C THR A 63 11.41 -4.17 4.88
N GLN A 64 11.68 -4.91 3.82
CA GLN A 64 10.66 -5.23 2.82
C GLN A 64 9.74 -6.33 3.36
N VAL A 65 8.42 -6.10 3.30
CA VAL A 65 7.42 -7.09 3.74
C VAL A 65 7.24 -8.24 2.73
N GLY A 66 7.66 -8.03 1.47
CA GLY A 66 7.61 -9.05 0.43
C GLY A 66 6.19 -9.48 0.06
N PHE A 67 5.99 -10.79 -0.06
CA PHE A 67 4.70 -11.41 -0.38
C PHE A 67 3.79 -11.41 0.84
N ILE A 68 2.78 -10.53 0.85
CA ILE A 68 1.95 -10.25 2.05
C ILE A 68 0.77 -11.21 2.24
N GLN A 69 0.36 -11.96 1.22
CA GLN A 69 -0.82 -12.82 1.28
C GLN A 69 -0.83 -13.78 2.47
N PRO A 70 0.24 -14.50 2.80
CA PRO A 70 0.23 -15.38 3.98
C PRO A 70 -0.03 -14.61 5.29
N ALA A 71 0.42 -13.36 5.38
CA ALA A 71 0.23 -12.54 6.58
C ALA A 71 -1.21 -12.03 6.69
N ILE A 72 -1.82 -11.58 5.59
CA ILE A 72 -3.20 -11.05 5.61
C ILE A 72 -4.24 -12.15 5.80
N TYR A 73 -3.98 -13.37 5.33
CA TYR A 73 -4.87 -14.53 5.54
C TYR A 73 -4.65 -15.27 6.85
N ALA A 74 -3.67 -14.88 7.66
CA ALA A 74 -3.50 -15.45 8.98
C ALA A 74 -4.69 -15.07 9.89
N ALA A 75 -5.18 -15.98 10.72
CA ALA A 75 -6.33 -15.76 11.60
C ALA A 75 -6.24 -14.50 12.45
N LYS A 76 -5.02 -14.12 12.89
CA LYS A 76 -4.78 -12.90 13.66
C LYS A 76 -4.97 -11.61 12.86
N ALA A 77 -4.98 -11.68 11.53
CA ALA A 77 -5.13 -10.51 10.67
C ALA A 77 -6.60 -10.09 10.49
N ALA A 78 -7.58 -10.90 10.83
CA ALA A 78 -9.00 -10.59 10.66
C ALA A 78 -9.38 -9.25 11.32
N SER A 79 -8.87 -8.95 12.51
CA SER A 79 -9.12 -7.68 13.19
C SER A 79 -8.42 -6.45 12.55
N ALA A 80 -7.56 -6.67 11.56
CA ALA A 80 -6.84 -5.61 10.83
C ALA A 80 -7.58 -5.15 9.58
N PHE A 81 -8.79 -5.62 9.38
CA PHE A 81 -9.66 -5.23 8.28
C PHE A 81 -11.02 -4.75 8.80
N ASN A 82 -11.62 -3.83 8.05
CA ASN A 82 -13.04 -3.52 8.17
C ASN A 82 -13.76 -4.49 7.24
N ASP A 83 -14.44 -5.47 7.82
CA ASP A 83 -15.22 -6.45 7.10
C ASP A 83 -16.45 -5.79 6.45
N ILE A 84 -16.63 -5.99 5.15
CA ILE A 84 -17.75 -5.42 4.38
C ILE A 84 -18.79 -6.52 4.20
N THR A 85 -19.88 -6.42 4.94
CA THR A 85 -20.90 -7.49 5.04
C THR A 85 -22.18 -7.23 4.27
N GLN A 86 -22.26 -6.10 3.54
CA GLN A 86 -23.43 -5.70 2.77
C GLN A 86 -23.04 -5.26 1.36
N GLY A 87 -23.90 -5.58 0.41
CA GLY A 87 -23.73 -5.28 -1.00
C GLY A 87 -23.48 -6.52 -1.84
N ASN A 88 -23.34 -6.30 -3.15
CA ASN A 88 -23.03 -7.35 -4.12
C ASN A 88 -22.37 -6.76 -5.37
N ASN A 89 -21.67 -7.59 -6.14
CA ASN A 89 -21.10 -7.23 -7.44
C ASN A 89 -21.88 -7.82 -8.64
N GLY A 90 -23.12 -8.24 -8.39
CA GLY A 90 -24.00 -8.90 -9.38
C GLY A 90 -23.89 -10.43 -9.34
N ALA A 91 -22.69 -10.98 -9.18
CA ALA A 91 -22.45 -12.43 -9.13
C ALA A 91 -22.29 -12.96 -7.70
N PHE A 92 -21.70 -12.17 -6.81
CA PHE A 92 -21.41 -12.54 -5.42
C PHE A 92 -21.90 -11.47 -4.46
N SER A 93 -22.35 -11.90 -3.29
CA SER A 93 -22.75 -11.01 -2.20
C SER A 93 -21.63 -10.88 -1.18
N ALA A 94 -21.50 -9.69 -0.60
CA ALA A 94 -20.68 -9.47 0.57
C ALA A 94 -21.26 -10.23 1.78
N GLY A 95 -20.40 -10.70 2.66
CA GLY A 95 -20.76 -11.48 3.83
C GLY A 95 -19.70 -11.40 4.91
N SER A 96 -19.90 -12.08 6.03
CA SER A 96 -18.92 -12.06 7.12
C SER A 96 -17.64 -12.82 6.75
N GLY A 97 -16.49 -12.20 7.00
CA GLY A 97 -15.17 -12.73 6.67
C GLY A 97 -14.82 -12.55 5.20
N TRP A 98 -13.98 -13.42 4.66
CA TRP A 98 -13.64 -13.34 3.24
C TRP A 98 -14.82 -13.75 2.36
N ASP A 99 -15.12 -12.93 1.37
CA ASP A 99 -16.09 -13.21 0.31
C ASP A 99 -15.54 -12.82 -1.08
N ALA A 100 -16.19 -13.36 -2.15
CA ALA A 100 -15.77 -13.12 -3.52
C ALA A 100 -16.25 -11.77 -4.09
N CYS A 101 -16.81 -10.90 -3.26
CA CYS A 101 -17.21 -9.54 -3.59
C CYS A 101 -16.19 -8.52 -3.09
N THR A 102 -15.75 -8.65 -1.84
CA THR A 102 -14.94 -7.64 -1.14
C THR A 102 -13.64 -8.19 -0.52
N GLY A 103 -13.37 -9.48 -0.68
CA GLY A 103 -12.21 -10.13 -0.07
C GLY A 103 -12.26 -10.06 1.47
N LEU A 104 -11.15 -9.68 2.09
CA LEU A 104 -11.04 -9.45 3.54
C LEU A 104 -11.58 -8.08 3.99
N GLY A 105 -12.05 -7.25 3.04
CA GLY A 105 -12.46 -5.88 3.32
C GLY A 105 -11.33 -4.86 3.22
N SER A 106 -11.55 -3.66 3.77
CA SER A 106 -10.60 -2.54 3.70
C SER A 106 -9.61 -2.54 4.87
N PRO A 107 -8.33 -2.12 4.67
CA PRO A 107 -7.29 -2.25 5.68
C PRO A 107 -7.41 -1.23 6.80
N ILE A 108 -7.17 -1.66 8.04
CA ILE A 108 -6.87 -0.78 9.17
C ILE A 108 -5.35 -0.73 9.31
N ALA A 109 -4.71 0.25 8.67
CA ALA A 109 -3.25 0.33 8.52
C ALA A 109 -2.49 0.18 9.84
N SER A 110 -2.95 0.83 10.92
CA SER A 110 -2.33 0.77 12.25
C SER A 110 -2.29 -0.64 12.86
N LYS A 111 -3.25 -1.49 12.49
CA LYS A 111 -3.32 -2.88 12.93
C LYS A 111 -2.63 -3.82 11.94
N LEU A 112 -2.71 -3.50 10.65
CA LEU A 112 -2.16 -4.36 9.60
C LEU A 112 -0.64 -4.29 9.54
N ILE A 113 -0.04 -3.10 9.55
CA ILE A 113 1.41 -2.92 9.38
C ILE A 113 2.24 -3.78 10.36
N PRO A 114 1.93 -3.83 11.67
CA PRO A 114 2.68 -4.70 12.58
C PRO A 114 2.62 -6.18 12.24
N LEU A 115 1.52 -6.62 11.62
CA LEU A 115 1.32 -8.03 11.23
C LEU A 115 2.11 -8.42 9.97
N LEU A 116 2.51 -7.43 9.16
CA LEU A 116 3.33 -7.64 7.98
C LEU A 116 4.82 -7.80 8.29
N ALA A 117 5.22 -7.62 9.56
CA ALA A 117 6.62 -7.82 9.95
C ALA A 117 7.06 -9.26 9.64
N PRO A 118 8.17 -9.46 8.88
CA PRO A 118 8.69 -10.80 8.63
C PRO A 118 9.00 -11.51 9.95
N ALA A 119 8.72 -12.79 10.05
CA ALA A 119 8.95 -13.58 11.26
C ALA A 119 10.40 -13.53 11.78
N SER A 120 11.37 -13.22 10.90
CA SER A 120 12.78 -13.03 11.23
C SER A 120 13.13 -11.62 11.75
N ALA A 121 12.23 -10.64 11.64
CA ALA A 121 12.50 -9.25 12.03
C ALA A 121 12.27 -8.97 13.52
N SER A 122 11.69 -9.90 14.27
CA SER A 122 11.43 -9.74 15.72
C SER A 122 12.69 -9.80 16.62
N ALA A 123 13.91 -9.87 16.05
CA ALA A 123 15.15 -10.09 16.76
C ALA A 123 16.28 -9.09 16.47
N LYS A 124 16.00 -7.81 16.13
CA LYS A 124 17.06 -6.77 16.18
C LYS A 124 16.51 -5.39 16.50
N PRO A 125 16.97 -4.74 17.60
CA PRO A 125 16.70 -3.32 17.80
C PRO A 125 17.40 -2.52 16.71
N ALA A 126 16.68 -1.58 16.08
CA ALA A 126 17.22 -0.70 15.06
C ALA A 126 18.40 0.09 15.64
N ALA A 127 19.60 -0.20 15.18
CA ALA A 127 20.77 0.62 15.45
C ALA A 127 20.53 2.00 14.79
N LYS A 128 20.41 3.04 15.62
CA LYS A 128 20.36 4.44 15.18
C LYS A 128 21.60 4.73 14.34
N LYS A 129 21.48 4.77 13.02
CA LYS A 129 22.53 5.31 12.15
C LYS A 129 22.68 6.79 12.49
N LYS A 130 23.80 7.14 13.15
CA LYS A 130 24.25 8.54 13.30
C LYS A 130 24.36 9.14 11.90
N ALA A 131 23.66 10.24 11.66
CA ALA A 131 23.80 11.03 10.45
C ALA A 131 25.27 11.46 10.34
N ALA A 132 25.96 10.98 9.30
CA ALA A 132 27.29 11.46 8.96
C ALA A 132 27.16 12.90 8.44
N SER A 133 27.77 13.85 9.14
CA SER A 133 27.81 15.25 8.76
C SER A 133 28.46 15.41 7.38
N ALA A 134 27.72 15.98 6.43
CA ALA A 134 28.25 16.33 5.13
C ALA A 134 29.35 17.41 5.30
N LYS A 135 30.60 17.06 4.99
CA LYS A 135 31.70 18.03 4.83
C LYS A 135 31.37 18.98 3.70
N LYS A 136 31.26 20.27 4.01
CA LYS A 136 31.15 21.36 3.03
C LYS A 136 32.30 21.29 2.02
N ALA A 137 32.00 21.04 0.76
CA ALA A 137 32.92 21.21 -0.35
C ALA A 137 33.10 22.70 -0.64
N LYS A 138 34.36 23.13 -0.72
CA LYS A 138 34.81 24.49 -1.04
C LYS A 138 34.56 24.76 -2.54
N PRO A 139 34.01 25.90 -2.95
CA PRO A 139 33.82 26.19 -4.38
C PRO A 139 35.15 26.51 -5.06
N ALA A 140 35.47 25.81 -6.13
CA ALA A 140 36.60 26.12 -7.01
C ALA A 140 36.30 27.34 -7.87
N LYS A 141 37.14 28.39 -7.76
CA LYS A 141 37.15 29.58 -8.62
C LYS A 141 37.60 29.18 -10.01
N LYS A 142 36.69 29.21 -11.01
CA LYS A 142 37.05 29.17 -12.43
C LYS A 142 37.31 30.57 -12.95
N ALA A 143 38.54 30.82 -13.30
CA ALA A 143 38.95 32.09 -13.98
C ALA A 143 38.39 32.10 -15.41
N ALA A 144 37.60 33.11 -15.73
CA ALA A 144 37.14 33.37 -17.10
C ALA A 144 38.23 34.15 -17.87
N LYS A 145 38.78 33.52 -18.92
CA LYS A 145 39.70 34.14 -19.86
C LYS A 145 38.89 34.77 -21.00
N VAL A 146 38.80 36.09 -20.97
CA VAL A 146 38.14 36.87 -22.05
C VAL A 146 39.07 36.93 -23.26
N VAL A 147 38.65 36.33 -24.38
CA VAL A 147 39.33 36.49 -25.69
C VAL A 147 38.65 37.61 -26.44
N ARG A 148 39.38 38.73 -26.58
CA ARG A 148 38.99 39.90 -27.36
C ARG A 148 39.33 39.66 -28.83
N LYS A 149 38.32 39.43 -29.68
CA LYS A 149 38.50 39.34 -31.14
C LYS A 149 38.40 40.73 -31.77
N LYS A 150 39.54 41.24 -32.29
CA LYS A 150 39.58 42.47 -33.11
C LYS A 150 38.91 42.22 -34.46
N ARG A 151 38.01 43.10 -34.84
CA ARG A 151 37.53 43.23 -36.22
C ARG A 151 38.42 44.28 -36.98
N LYS A 152 38.86 43.91 -38.15
CA LYS A 152 39.20 44.83 -39.25
C LYS A 152 37.97 44.93 -40.15
#